data_482513375cc94b37eb9153b06a0ac73c
#
_entry.id   482513375cc94b37eb9153b06a0ac73c
#
_cell.length_a   1.000
_cell.length_b   1.000
_cell.length_c   1.000
_cell.angle_alpha   90.00
_cell.angle_beta   90.00
_cell.angle_gamma   90.00
#
_symmetry.space_group_name_H-M   'P 1'
#
loop_
_entity.id
_entity.type
_entity.pdbx_description
1 polymer ?
#
loop_
_entity_poly.entity_id
_entity_poly.type
_entity_poly.pdbx_seq_one_letter_code
_entity_poly.pdbx_strand_id
1 'polypeptide(L)'
;FPAASHVEWEDKGGYMVADFRSAGTVMQAWFDAAGKWYMTEEDISYAELPRAVRTAYEAGDYAAWHVDDVDKLLRNGQETVYVLEVERAEQEFDLYYSEDGVLLREVPDRDGNDDHGDMLPQELSKAISDFIARKYPGARIVDAEREKGNTEVDIIFAGKALEVCFGTGDAWLWTKTGVRLSEVPDVVRRTLQSSQYGTWGIDDVDLYESPDRVWYAIEVEDPQSEREATV
;
A
#
# COMPACT_ATOMS: atom_id res chain seq x y z
N PHE A 1 -19.84 11.89 -14.46
CA PHE A 1 -20.94 11.09 -13.87
C PHE A 1 -22.32 11.73 -14.21
N PRO A 2 -22.91 11.40 -15.39
CA PRO A 2 -24.19 12.04 -15.83
C PRO A 2 -25.39 11.66 -14.95
N ALA A 3 -25.29 10.60 -14.16
CA ALA A 3 -26.33 10.13 -13.26
C ALA A 3 -26.07 10.51 -11.78
N ALA A 4 -25.12 11.40 -11.52
CA ALA A 4 -24.81 11.83 -10.17
C ALA A 4 -26.01 12.51 -9.51
N SER A 5 -26.26 12.18 -8.25
CA SER A 5 -27.29 12.73 -7.40
C SER A 5 -26.76 12.91 -5.98
N HIS A 6 -27.43 13.78 -5.19
CA HIS A 6 -26.99 14.08 -3.81
C HIS A 6 -25.54 14.53 -3.74
N VAL A 7 -25.15 15.45 -4.62
CA VAL A 7 -23.76 15.93 -4.72
C VAL A 7 -23.51 16.95 -3.64
N GLU A 8 -22.54 16.66 -2.78
CA GLU A 8 -21.99 17.56 -1.79
C GLU A 8 -20.54 17.85 -2.12
N TRP A 9 -20.05 19.05 -1.77
CA TRP A 9 -18.68 19.44 -2.08
C TRP A 9 -17.97 19.93 -0.84
N GLU A 10 -16.73 19.50 -0.65
CA GLU A 10 -15.87 20.00 0.41
C GLU A 10 -14.45 20.30 -0.10
N ASP A 11 -13.68 21.06 0.67
CA ASP A 11 -12.25 21.31 0.43
C ASP A 11 -11.46 20.41 1.39
N LYS A 12 -10.67 19.49 0.82
CA LYS A 12 -9.75 18.62 1.57
C LYS A 12 -8.33 18.91 1.11
N GLY A 13 -7.56 19.67 1.89
CA GLY A 13 -6.14 19.92 1.62
C GLY A 13 -5.83 20.60 0.29
N GLY A 14 -6.77 21.41 -0.22
CA GLY A 14 -6.63 22.12 -1.50
C GLY A 14 -7.21 21.38 -2.71
N TYR A 15 -7.79 20.23 -2.49
CA TYR A 15 -8.61 19.53 -3.47
C TYR A 15 -10.10 19.81 -3.23
N MET A 16 -10.84 19.92 -4.31
CA MET A 16 -12.32 19.92 -4.28
C MET A 16 -12.80 18.48 -4.37
N VAL A 17 -13.46 18.03 -3.33
CA VAL A 17 -13.96 16.66 -3.21
C VAL A 17 -15.46 16.68 -3.35
N ALA A 18 -15.99 15.83 -4.22
CA ALA A 18 -17.41 15.65 -4.44
C ALA A 18 -17.85 14.30 -3.90
N ASP A 19 -18.74 14.31 -2.90
CA ASP A 19 -19.47 13.12 -2.43
C ASP A 19 -20.78 13.04 -3.17
N PHE A 20 -21.11 11.90 -3.75
CA PHE A 20 -22.32 11.72 -4.54
C PHE A 20 -22.75 10.26 -4.66
N ARG A 21 -23.96 10.07 -5.17
CA ARG A 21 -24.43 8.74 -5.59
C ARG A 21 -24.59 8.69 -7.10
N SER A 22 -24.12 7.60 -7.71
CA SER A 22 -24.30 7.32 -9.12
C SER A 22 -24.72 5.87 -9.33
N ALA A 23 -25.85 5.65 -9.99
CA ALA A 23 -26.44 4.32 -10.22
C ALA A 23 -26.66 3.48 -8.94
N GLY A 24 -26.77 4.11 -7.78
CA GLY A 24 -26.95 3.45 -6.47
C GLY A 24 -25.67 3.28 -5.65
N THR A 25 -24.50 3.41 -6.26
CA THR A 25 -23.19 3.35 -5.60
C THR A 25 -22.87 4.70 -4.94
N VAL A 26 -22.31 4.68 -3.75
CA VAL A 26 -21.70 5.83 -3.10
C VAL A 26 -20.34 6.06 -3.75
N MET A 27 -20.01 7.31 -4.01
CA MET A 27 -18.76 7.67 -4.68
C MET A 27 -18.21 8.97 -4.10
N GLN A 28 -16.90 9.07 -4.07
CA GLN A 28 -16.17 10.29 -3.79
C GLN A 28 -15.20 10.60 -4.94
N ALA A 29 -15.17 11.82 -5.43
CA ALA A 29 -14.31 12.20 -6.54
C ALA A 29 -13.49 13.46 -6.23
N TRP A 30 -12.18 13.40 -6.50
CA TRP A 30 -11.18 14.38 -6.16
C TRP A 30 -10.74 15.18 -7.39
N PHE A 31 -10.75 16.51 -7.26
CA PHE A 31 -10.38 17.44 -8.32
C PHE A 31 -9.46 18.54 -7.76
N ASP A 32 -8.58 19.08 -8.59
CA ASP A 32 -7.89 20.32 -8.23
C ASP A 32 -8.79 21.56 -8.42
N ALA A 33 -8.30 22.70 -8.01
CA ALA A 33 -9.02 23.97 -8.16
C ALA A 33 -9.30 24.37 -9.62
N ALA A 34 -8.64 23.76 -10.60
CA ALA A 34 -8.86 23.96 -12.03
C ALA A 34 -9.90 22.96 -12.60
N GLY A 35 -10.39 22.03 -11.78
CA GLY A 35 -11.32 20.98 -12.16
C GLY A 35 -10.67 19.78 -12.85
N LYS A 36 -9.35 19.61 -12.75
CA LYS A 36 -8.68 18.39 -13.21
C LYS A 36 -9.01 17.27 -12.24
N TRP A 37 -9.54 16.17 -12.75
CA TRP A 37 -9.82 14.97 -11.98
C TRP A 37 -8.53 14.20 -11.62
N TYR A 38 -8.47 13.71 -10.41
CA TYR A 38 -7.35 12.92 -9.88
C TYR A 38 -7.76 11.50 -9.52
N MET A 39 -8.84 11.32 -8.77
CA MET A 39 -9.26 10.02 -8.26
C MET A 39 -10.77 9.96 -8.12
N THR A 40 -11.33 8.77 -8.21
CA THR A 40 -12.68 8.45 -7.76
C THR A 40 -12.62 7.17 -6.95
N GLU A 41 -13.21 7.23 -5.80
CA GLU A 41 -13.47 6.15 -4.89
C GLU A 41 -14.88 5.66 -5.11
N GLU A 42 -15.05 4.36 -5.20
CA GLU A 42 -16.34 3.68 -5.40
C GLU A 42 -16.50 2.64 -4.29
N ASP A 43 -17.48 2.85 -3.38
CA ASP A 43 -17.92 1.81 -2.44
C ASP A 43 -18.51 0.65 -3.23
N ILE A 44 -17.90 -0.51 -3.12
CA ILE A 44 -18.30 -1.72 -3.83
C ILE A 44 -18.50 -2.89 -2.85
N SER A 45 -19.32 -3.85 -3.22
CA SER A 45 -19.44 -5.06 -2.43
C SER A 45 -18.22 -6.00 -2.60
N TYR A 46 -17.93 -6.81 -1.59
CA TYR A 46 -16.90 -7.87 -1.67
C TYR A 46 -17.06 -8.79 -2.89
N ALA A 47 -18.29 -9.01 -3.33
CA ALA A 47 -18.57 -9.85 -4.51
C ALA A 47 -18.12 -9.21 -5.84
N GLU A 48 -17.99 -7.90 -5.89
CA GLU A 48 -17.56 -7.14 -7.07
C GLU A 48 -16.05 -7.05 -7.20
N LEU A 49 -15.30 -7.41 -6.15
CA LEU A 49 -13.84 -7.50 -6.21
C LEU A 49 -13.38 -8.43 -7.35
N PRO A 50 -12.27 -8.11 -8.01
CA PRO A 50 -11.60 -9.04 -8.92
C PRO A 50 -11.33 -10.38 -8.25
N ARG A 51 -11.48 -11.47 -9.01
CA ARG A 51 -11.23 -12.82 -8.47
C ARG A 51 -9.82 -12.94 -7.89
N ALA A 52 -8.83 -12.28 -8.49
CA ALA A 52 -7.44 -12.32 -8.03
C ALA A 52 -7.29 -11.73 -6.62
N VAL A 53 -7.93 -10.56 -6.38
CA VAL A 53 -7.95 -9.90 -5.07
C VAL A 53 -8.60 -10.79 -4.02
N ARG A 54 -9.80 -11.32 -4.29
CA ARG A 54 -10.46 -12.26 -3.36
C ARG A 54 -9.60 -13.47 -3.04
N THR A 55 -8.98 -14.07 -4.06
CA THR A 55 -8.10 -15.23 -3.87
C THR A 55 -6.88 -14.89 -3.03
N ALA A 56 -6.28 -13.72 -3.22
CA ALA A 56 -5.14 -13.27 -2.44
C ALA A 56 -5.53 -13.01 -0.97
N TYR A 57 -6.63 -12.29 -0.73
CA TYR A 57 -7.17 -12.06 0.59
C TYR A 57 -7.50 -13.37 1.32
N GLU A 58 -8.25 -14.27 0.69
CA GLU A 58 -8.65 -15.57 1.25
C GLU A 58 -7.46 -16.51 1.56
N ALA A 59 -6.30 -16.27 0.96
CA ALA A 59 -5.07 -17.02 1.18
C ALA A 59 -4.07 -16.30 2.11
N GLY A 60 -4.32 -15.06 2.48
CA GLY A 60 -3.45 -14.20 3.30
C GLY A 60 -3.71 -14.33 4.80
N ASP A 61 -2.95 -13.57 5.57
CA ASP A 61 -2.97 -13.59 7.04
C ASP A 61 -4.27 -13.04 7.62
N TYR A 62 -4.97 -12.21 6.86
CA TYR A 62 -6.25 -11.60 7.20
C TYR A 62 -7.48 -12.39 6.77
N ALA A 63 -7.32 -13.61 6.22
CA ALA A 63 -8.43 -14.43 5.68
C ALA A 63 -9.57 -14.74 6.68
N ALA A 64 -9.27 -14.68 7.98
CA ALA A 64 -10.23 -14.93 9.06
C ALA A 64 -10.80 -13.65 9.70
N TRP A 65 -10.42 -12.48 9.18
CA TRP A 65 -10.94 -11.20 9.65
C TRP A 65 -12.26 -10.87 8.97
N HIS A 66 -13.06 -10.04 9.63
CA HIS A 66 -14.28 -9.52 9.02
C HIS A 66 -13.91 -8.44 8.01
N VAL A 67 -14.50 -8.47 6.83
CA VAL A 67 -14.41 -7.37 5.87
C VAL A 67 -15.59 -6.46 6.17
N ASP A 68 -15.30 -5.23 6.60
CA ASP A 68 -16.32 -4.23 6.93
C ASP A 68 -16.69 -3.41 5.71
N ASP A 69 -15.71 -2.88 5.01
CA ASP A 69 -15.91 -2.10 3.78
C ASP A 69 -14.95 -2.48 2.66
N VAL A 70 -15.29 -2.09 1.42
CA VAL A 70 -14.48 -2.35 0.23
C VAL A 70 -14.58 -1.19 -0.74
N ASP A 71 -13.43 -0.57 -1.01
CA ASP A 71 -13.30 0.51 -1.95
C ASP A 71 -12.54 0.15 -3.20
N LYS A 72 -12.96 0.77 -4.28
CA LYS A 72 -12.26 0.72 -5.56
C LYS A 72 -11.79 2.12 -5.95
N LEU A 73 -10.49 2.31 -5.98
CA LEU A 73 -9.84 3.56 -6.31
C LEU A 73 -9.48 3.63 -7.79
N LEU A 74 -10.25 4.42 -8.55
CA LEU A 74 -9.95 4.77 -9.93
C LEU A 74 -9.06 6.01 -9.94
N ARG A 75 -7.84 5.91 -10.45
CA ARG A 75 -6.83 6.96 -10.39
C ARG A 75 -6.37 7.42 -11.77
N ASN A 76 -6.19 8.74 -11.93
CA ASN A 76 -5.84 9.33 -13.22
C ASN A 76 -4.40 8.96 -13.65
N GLY A 77 -4.30 8.12 -14.66
CA GLY A 77 -3.01 7.69 -15.22
C GLY A 77 -2.25 6.65 -14.39
N GLN A 78 -2.87 6.11 -13.35
CA GLN A 78 -2.33 5.04 -12.52
C GLN A 78 -3.24 3.81 -12.50
N GLU A 79 -2.75 2.72 -11.91
CA GLU A 79 -3.53 1.50 -11.78
C GLU A 79 -4.70 1.67 -10.80
N THR A 80 -5.77 0.93 -11.04
CA THR A 80 -6.84 0.76 -10.06
C THR A 80 -6.32 0.02 -8.84
N VAL A 81 -6.65 0.50 -7.66
CA VAL A 81 -6.38 -0.17 -6.40
C VAL A 81 -7.69 -0.54 -5.74
N TYR A 82 -7.71 -1.65 -5.04
CA TYR A 82 -8.82 -2.11 -4.21
C TYR A 82 -8.39 -2.08 -2.76
N VAL A 83 -9.19 -1.46 -1.93
CA VAL A 83 -8.95 -1.39 -0.48
C VAL A 83 -9.99 -2.26 0.20
N LEU A 84 -9.55 -3.10 1.11
CA LEU A 84 -10.41 -3.87 1.99
C LEU A 84 -10.15 -3.38 3.42
N GLU A 85 -11.14 -2.80 4.04
CA GLU A 85 -11.15 -2.57 5.46
C GLU A 85 -11.50 -3.87 6.18
N VAL A 86 -10.62 -4.29 7.05
CA VAL A 86 -10.76 -5.57 7.77
C VAL A 86 -10.63 -5.35 9.26
N GLU A 87 -11.53 -5.99 10.02
CA GLU A 87 -11.56 -5.86 11.46
C GLU A 87 -11.49 -7.20 12.19
N ARG A 88 -10.87 -7.22 13.36
CA ARG A 88 -10.91 -8.31 14.32
C ARG A 88 -10.69 -7.80 15.73
N ALA A 89 -11.69 -7.92 16.59
CA ALA A 89 -11.74 -7.39 17.96
C ALA A 89 -11.58 -5.86 17.97
N GLU A 90 -10.45 -5.34 18.41
CA GLU A 90 -10.15 -3.90 18.48
C GLU A 90 -9.07 -3.48 17.47
N GLN A 91 -8.79 -4.34 16.50
CA GLN A 91 -7.80 -4.09 15.45
C GLN A 91 -8.52 -3.92 14.11
N GLU A 92 -8.17 -2.88 13.40
CA GLU A 92 -8.67 -2.52 12.08
C GLU A 92 -7.49 -2.22 11.14
N PHE A 93 -7.57 -2.70 9.90
CA PHE A 93 -6.54 -2.50 8.88
C PHE A 93 -7.15 -2.26 7.51
N ASP A 94 -6.54 -1.36 6.77
CA ASP A 94 -6.76 -1.20 5.33
C ASP A 94 -5.75 -2.03 4.55
N LEU A 95 -6.25 -2.91 3.73
CA LEU A 95 -5.45 -3.77 2.87
C LEU A 95 -5.56 -3.31 1.41
N TYR A 96 -4.50 -2.77 0.87
CA TYR A 96 -4.44 -2.24 -0.50
C TYR A 96 -3.98 -3.32 -1.48
N TYR A 97 -4.80 -3.62 -2.47
CA TYR A 97 -4.51 -4.63 -3.49
C TYR A 97 -4.50 -4.04 -4.90
N SER A 98 -3.57 -4.51 -5.74
CA SER A 98 -3.67 -4.32 -7.19
C SER A 98 -4.77 -5.21 -7.77
N GLU A 99 -5.24 -4.91 -9.00
CA GLU A 99 -6.29 -5.67 -9.68
C GLU A 99 -5.92 -7.17 -9.87
N ASP A 100 -4.63 -7.49 -9.99
CA ASP A 100 -4.12 -8.86 -10.11
C ASP A 100 -3.82 -9.52 -8.75
N GLY A 101 -4.22 -8.90 -7.64
CA GLY A 101 -4.19 -9.49 -6.29
C GLY A 101 -2.83 -9.44 -5.61
N VAL A 102 -1.96 -8.54 -5.98
CA VAL A 102 -0.74 -8.26 -5.20
C VAL A 102 -1.11 -7.35 -4.04
N LEU A 103 -0.85 -7.78 -2.81
CA LEU A 103 -0.96 -6.92 -1.63
C LEU A 103 0.17 -5.89 -1.71
N LEU A 104 -0.21 -4.62 -1.73
CA LEU A 104 0.69 -3.47 -1.90
C LEU A 104 1.18 -2.95 -0.56
N ARG A 105 0.23 -2.78 0.37
CA ARG A 105 0.51 -2.31 1.73
C ARG A 105 -0.64 -2.70 2.67
N GLU A 106 -0.33 -2.66 3.94
CA GLU A 106 -1.24 -2.83 5.07
C GLU A 106 -1.10 -1.59 5.95
N VAL A 107 -2.20 -0.94 6.25
CA VAL A 107 -2.22 0.28 7.07
C VAL A 107 -3.14 0.06 8.25
N PRO A 108 -2.67 0.17 9.51
CA PRO A 108 -3.57 0.14 10.65
C PRO A 108 -4.53 1.32 10.58
N ASP A 109 -5.82 1.09 10.49
CA ASP A 109 -6.79 2.16 10.67
C ASP A 109 -6.92 2.49 12.16
N ARG A 110 -6.63 3.73 12.50
CA ARG A 110 -6.68 4.23 13.89
C ARG A 110 -7.74 5.28 14.09
N ASP A 111 -8.23 5.85 13.03
CA ASP A 111 -9.02 7.09 13.07
C ASP A 111 -10.43 6.92 12.46
N GLY A 112 -10.76 5.73 11.88
CA GLY A 112 -11.99 5.51 11.13
C GLY A 112 -12.13 6.53 10.00
N ASN A 113 -11.01 6.84 9.34
CA ASN A 113 -10.97 7.81 8.26
C ASN A 113 -11.00 7.06 6.93
N ASP A 114 -12.16 7.00 6.34
CA ASP A 114 -12.42 6.32 5.06
C ASP A 114 -11.89 7.09 3.84
N ASP A 115 -11.09 8.14 4.06
CA ASP A 115 -10.53 8.95 2.98
C ASP A 115 -9.19 8.39 2.51
N HIS A 116 -9.11 7.95 1.27
CA HIS A 116 -7.88 7.48 0.62
C HIS A 116 -7.11 8.61 -0.11
N GLY A 117 -7.10 9.83 0.45
CA GLY A 117 -6.42 10.98 -0.12
C GLY A 117 -4.89 10.82 -0.27
N ASP A 118 -4.29 9.93 0.48
CA ASP A 118 -2.89 9.52 0.36
C ASP A 118 -2.60 8.75 -0.95
N MET A 119 -3.63 8.14 -1.56
CA MET A 119 -3.56 7.46 -2.86
C MET A 119 -3.73 8.39 -4.07
N LEU A 120 -3.78 9.71 -3.86
CA LEU A 120 -3.88 10.68 -4.96
C LEU A 120 -2.64 10.62 -5.85
N PRO A 121 -2.81 10.50 -7.19
CA PRO A 121 -1.69 10.36 -8.12
C PRO A 121 -0.65 11.47 -8.00
N GLN A 122 0.61 11.11 -7.83
CA GLN A 122 1.74 12.00 -7.81
C GLN A 122 2.52 11.92 -9.12
N GLU A 123 2.97 13.07 -9.63
CA GLU A 123 3.84 13.09 -10.79
C GLU A 123 5.29 12.77 -10.39
N LEU A 124 5.84 11.70 -10.98
CA LEU A 124 7.24 11.35 -10.83
C LEU A 124 8.14 12.12 -11.78
N SER A 125 9.35 12.42 -11.33
CA SER A 125 10.38 12.95 -12.20
C SER A 125 10.76 11.91 -13.28
N LYS A 126 11.23 12.40 -14.43
CA LYS A 126 11.74 11.52 -15.48
C LYS A 126 12.93 10.68 -15.01
N ALA A 127 13.77 11.20 -14.12
CA ALA A 127 14.93 10.50 -13.59
C ALA A 127 14.54 9.27 -12.77
N ILE A 128 13.52 9.41 -11.90
CA ILE A 128 12.96 8.30 -11.12
C ILE A 128 12.34 7.25 -12.04
N SER A 129 11.48 7.67 -12.98
CA SER A 129 10.83 6.75 -13.92
C SER A 129 11.85 5.99 -14.77
N ASP A 130 12.89 6.67 -15.27
CA ASP A 130 13.97 6.05 -16.05
C ASP A 130 14.81 5.08 -15.18
N PHE A 131 15.02 5.39 -13.90
CA PHE A 131 15.72 4.49 -12.98
C PHE A 131 14.93 3.20 -12.78
N ILE A 132 13.64 3.32 -12.44
CA ILE A 132 12.75 2.16 -12.25
C ILE A 132 12.73 1.29 -13.50
N ALA A 133 12.53 1.87 -14.67
CA ALA A 133 12.50 1.13 -15.92
C ALA A 133 13.80 0.38 -16.23
N ARG A 134 14.97 0.92 -15.81
CA ARG A 134 16.27 0.27 -16.00
C ARG A 134 16.55 -0.83 -15.00
N LYS A 135 16.26 -0.56 -13.70
CA LYS A 135 16.58 -1.50 -12.60
C LYS A 135 15.54 -2.62 -12.51
N TYR A 136 14.28 -2.32 -12.83
CA TYR A 136 13.13 -3.23 -12.75
C TYR A 136 12.37 -3.29 -14.09
N PRO A 137 12.95 -3.92 -15.14
CA PRO A 137 12.33 -3.95 -16.46
C PRO A 137 10.96 -4.62 -16.45
N GLY A 138 9.93 -3.88 -16.89
CA GLY A 138 8.55 -4.36 -16.86
C GLY A 138 7.83 -4.17 -15.53
N ALA A 139 8.43 -3.48 -14.57
CA ALA A 139 7.72 -3.08 -13.37
C ALA A 139 6.58 -2.11 -13.69
N ARG A 140 5.49 -2.23 -12.95
CA ARG A 140 4.37 -1.30 -12.97
C ARG A 140 4.50 -0.37 -11.75
N ILE A 141 4.42 0.93 -11.97
CA ILE A 141 4.38 1.92 -10.90
C ILE A 141 2.93 1.98 -10.42
N VAL A 142 2.73 1.71 -9.14
CA VAL A 142 1.39 1.68 -8.54
C VAL A 142 1.11 2.99 -7.85
N ASP A 143 2.05 3.44 -7.01
CA ASP A 143 1.87 4.66 -6.24
C ASP A 143 3.17 5.43 -6.08
N ALA A 144 3.08 6.68 -5.65
CA ALA A 144 4.23 7.49 -5.30
C ALA A 144 3.86 8.51 -4.23
N GLU A 145 4.66 8.58 -3.19
CA GLU A 145 4.47 9.49 -2.07
C GLU A 145 5.72 10.35 -1.85
N ARG A 146 5.51 11.56 -1.30
CA ARG A 146 6.61 12.44 -0.90
C ARG A 146 6.55 12.70 0.58
N GLU A 147 7.50 12.13 1.30
CA GLU A 147 7.60 12.30 2.74
C GLU A 147 9.01 12.74 3.14
N LYS A 148 9.11 13.75 4.01
CA LYS A 148 10.36 14.23 4.63
C LYS A 148 11.51 14.53 3.65
N GLY A 149 11.14 14.90 2.41
CA GLY A 149 12.12 15.23 1.34
C GLY A 149 12.58 14.03 0.53
N ASN A 150 12.04 12.84 0.78
CA ASN A 150 12.18 11.66 -0.04
C ASN A 150 10.98 11.48 -0.97
N THR A 151 11.15 10.70 -2.01
CA THR A 151 10.06 10.17 -2.86
C THR A 151 10.09 8.66 -2.74
N GLU A 152 9.02 8.09 -2.23
CA GLU A 152 8.79 6.66 -2.14
C GLU A 152 7.87 6.25 -3.27
N VAL A 153 8.22 5.17 -3.96
CA VAL A 153 7.49 4.70 -5.14
C VAL A 153 7.20 3.23 -5.00
N ASP A 154 5.93 2.91 -4.93
CA ASP A 154 5.46 1.54 -4.91
C ASP A 154 5.38 0.99 -6.33
N ILE A 155 6.02 -0.13 -6.55
CA ILE A 155 6.04 -0.83 -7.82
C ILE A 155 5.65 -2.29 -7.65
N ILE A 156 5.05 -2.86 -8.69
CA ILE A 156 4.91 -4.31 -8.81
C ILE A 156 5.97 -4.81 -9.77
N PHE A 157 6.85 -5.68 -9.30
CA PHE A 157 7.87 -6.32 -10.12
C PHE A 157 7.95 -7.82 -9.84
N ALA A 158 7.88 -8.63 -10.90
CA ALA A 158 7.89 -10.08 -10.81
C ALA A 158 6.80 -10.67 -9.87
N GLY A 159 5.64 -10.01 -9.78
CA GLY A 159 4.50 -10.43 -8.95
C GLY A 159 4.64 -10.13 -7.46
N LYS A 160 5.61 -9.27 -7.09
CA LYS A 160 5.80 -8.78 -5.72
C LYS A 160 5.67 -7.26 -5.68
N ALA A 161 5.14 -6.73 -4.58
CA ALA A 161 5.22 -5.32 -4.25
C ALA A 161 6.63 -4.98 -3.77
N LEU A 162 7.18 -3.88 -4.26
CA LEU A 162 8.46 -3.31 -3.85
C LEU A 162 8.25 -1.82 -3.60
N GLU A 163 8.86 -1.31 -2.55
CA GLU A 163 8.96 0.11 -2.26
C GLU A 163 10.36 0.62 -2.63
N VAL A 164 10.43 1.63 -3.48
CA VAL A 164 11.69 2.20 -3.99
C VAL A 164 11.83 3.64 -3.52
N CYS A 165 12.78 3.90 -2.64
CA CYS A 165 12.98 5.22 -2.04
C CYS A 165 14.07 6.01 -2.77
N PHE A 166 13.78 7.27 -3.04
CA PHE A 166 14.66 8.25 -3.64
C PHE A 166 14.82 9.46 -2.72
N GLY A 167 16.04 9.92 -2.55
CA GLY A 167 16.35 11.12 -1.79
C GLY A 167 16.50 12.36 -2.66
N THR A 168 17.14 13.38 -2.09
CA THR A 168 17.38 14.64 -2.76
C THR A 168 18.09 14.46 -4.12
N GLY A 169 17.57 15.10 -5.14
CA GLY A 169 18.08 15.01 -6.51
C GLY A 169 17.81 13.67 -7.18
N ASP A 170 16.75 12.98 -6.77
CA ASP A 170 16.30 11.71 -7.31
C ASP A 170 17.33 10.58 -7.17
N ALA A 171 18.20 10.67 -6.17
CA ALA A 171 19.18 9.63 -5.89
C ALA A 171 18.50 8.42 -5.25
N TRP A 172 18.64 7.23 -5.85
CA TRP A 172 18.15 6.00 -5.24
C TRP A 172 18.84 5.73 -3.91
N LEU A 173 18.06 5.59 -2.86
CA LEU A 173 18.52 5.31 -1.51
C LEU A 173 18.46 3.82 -1.21
N TRP A 174 17.29 3.22 -1.39
CA TRP A 174 17.06 1.79 -1.13
C TRP A 174 15.80 1.30 -1.87
N THR A 175 15.70 -0.02 -1.94
CA THR A 175 14.48 -0.74 -2.30
C THR A 175 14.17 -1.73 -1.20
N LYS A 176 12.94 -1.73 -0.73
CA LYS A 176 12.38 -2.68 0.25
C LYS A 176 11.53 -3.71 -0.47
N THR A 177 11.63 -4.95 -0.04
CA THR A 177 10.80 -6.06 -0.55
C THR A 177 10.47 -7.00 0.60
N GLY A 178 9.18 -7.22 0.85
CA GLY A 178 8.74 -8.24 1.79
C GLY A 178 9.19 -9.63 1.34
N VAL A 179 9.79 -10.41 2.23
CA VAL A 179 10.27 -11.76 1.96
C VAL A 179 9.85 -12.73 3.05
N ARG A 180 9.66 -13.99 2.69
CA ARG A 180 9.37 -15.01 3.70
C ARG A 180 10.63 -15.32 4.50
N LEU A 181 10.48 -15.68 5.77
CA LEU A 181 11.60 -16.13 6.62
C LEU A 181 12.39 -17.28 5.99
N SER A 182 11.75 -18.13 5.19
CA SER A 182 12.40 -19.23 4.47
C SER A 182 13.35 -18.77 3.35
N GLU A 183 13.18 -17.54 2.85
CA GLU A 183 14.01 -16.92 1.83
C GLU A 183 15.25 -16.21 2.45
N VAL A 184 15.23 -15.98 3.77
CA VAL A 184 16.34 -15.36 4.51
C VAL A 184 17.52 -16.34 4.64
N PRO A 185 18.77 -15.90 4.38
CA PRO A 185 19.94 -16.77 4.52
C PRO A 185 20.10 -17.39 5.91
N ASP A 186 20.55 -18.63 5.98
CA ASP A 186 20.74 -19.38 7.23
C ASP A 186 21.61 -18.65 8.27
N VAL A 187 22.60 -17.88 7.81
CA VAL A 187 23.46 -17.11 8.71
C VAL A 187 22.67 -16.03 9.45
N VAL A 188 21.77 -15.33 8.76
CA VAL A 188 20.91 -14.28 9.36
C VAL A 188 19.94 -14.93 10.35
N ARG A 189 19.24 -16.00 9.94
CA ARG A 189 18.31 -16.73 10.81
C ARG A 189 18.97 -17.25 12.09
N ARG A 190 20.18 -17.80 11.98
CA ARG A 190 20.97 -18.25 13.16
C ARG A 190 21.39 -17.09 14.05
N THR A 191 21.73 -15.94 13.46
CA THR A 191 22.10 -14.76 14.24
C THR A 191 20.89 -14.28 15.05
N LEU A 192 19.69 -14.20 14.44
CA LEU A 192 18.48 -13.88 15.14
C LEU A 192 18.20 -14.87 16.29
N GLN A 193 18.23 -16.18 16.00
CA GLN A 193 17.98 -17.23 17.00
C GLN A 193 18.97 -17.19 18.18
N SER A 194 20.18 -16.69 17.97
CA SER A 194 21.21 -16.57 19.01
C SER A 194 21.17 -15.23 19.74
N SER A 195 20.33 -14.31 19.32
CA SER A 195 20.16 -12.99 19.91
C SER A 195 19.19 -13.02 21.12
N GLN A 196 19.03 -11.90 21.77
CA GLN A 196 18.01 -11.72 22.84
C GLN A 196 16.58 -11.86 22.30
N TYR A 197 16.38 -11.77 21.01
CA TYR A 197 15.08 -11.86 20.33
C TYR A 197 14.79 -13.27 19.78
N GLY A 198 15.67 -14.24 20.01
CA GLY A 198 15.56 -15.57 19.41
C GLY A 198 14.35 -16.41 19.82
N THR A 199 13.59 -15.96 20.84
CA THR A 199 12.34 -16.58 21.30
C THR A 199 11.09 -15.75 21.01
N TRP A 200 11.27 -14.58 20.38
CA TRP A 200 10.16 -13.71 20.01
C TRP A 200 9.46 -14.22 18.76
N GLY A 201 8.17 -13.87 18.60
CA GLY A 201 7.45 -14.05 17.34
C GLY A 201 8.11 -13.25 16.23
N ILE A 202 8.06 -13.72 14.99
CA ILE A 202 8.48 -12.95 13.84
C ILE A 202 7.20 -12.48 13.16
N ASP A 203 7.07 -11.18 13.03
CA ASP A 203 5.91 -10.52 12.46
C ASP A 203 6.13 -10.25 10.98
N ASP A 204 7.19 -9.51 10.64
CA ASP A 204 7.54 -9.22 9.25
C ASP A 204 9.04 -9.38 8.97
N VAL A 205 9.37 -9.57 7.68
CA VAL A 205 10.75 -9.69 7.20
C VAL A 205 10.92 -8.95 5.90
N ASP A 206 11.71 -7.91 5.92
CA ASP A 206 12.06 -7.11 4.76
C ASP A 206 13.49 -7.30 4.31
N LEU A 207 13.65 -7.42 3.01
CA LEU A 207 14.92 -7.30 2.33
C LEU A 207 15.11 -5.88 1.83
N TYR A 208 16.17 -5.23 2.29
CA TYR A 208 16.60 -3.91 1.80
C TYR A 208 17.81 -4.05 0.90
N GLU A 209 17.78 -3.36 -0.24
CA GLU A 209 18.89 -3.21 -1.17
C GLU A 209 19.19 -1.72 -1.37
N SER A 210 20.45 -1.32 -1.26
CA SER A 210 20.94 0.04 -1.51
C SER A 210 22.16 0.02 -2.43
N PRO A 211 22.70 1.17 -2.87
CA PRO A 211 23.91 1.22 -3.67
C PRO A 211 25.13 0.50 -3.04
N ASP A 212 25.19 0.51 -1.70
CA ASP A 212 26.39 0.10 -0.98
C ASP A 212 26.22 -1.24 -0.25
N ARG A 213 24.98 -1.67 0.04
CA ARG A 213 24.75 -2.86 0.87
C ARG A 213 23.36 -3.47 0.63
N VAL A 214 23.27 -4.73 1.09
CA VAL A 214 22.00 -5.47 1.22
C VAL A 214 21.89 -5.90 2.68
N TRP A 215 20.68 -5.74 3.27
CA TRP A 215 20.43 -6.19 4.65
C TRP A 215 18.99 -6.66 4.79
N TYR A 216 18.70 -7.33 5.90
CA TYR A 216 17.37 -7.73 6.30
C TYR A 216 16.96 -6.91 7.52
N ALA A 217 15.73 -6.44 7.53
CA ALA A 217 15.04 -5.95 8.72
C ALA A 217 14.02 -7.01 9.11
N ILE A 218 14.02 -7.43 10.37
CA ILE A 218 13.10 -8.44 10.87
C ILE A 218 12.33 -7.82 12.01
N GLU A 219 11.02 -7.72 11.87
CA GLU A 219 10.13 -7.30 12.94
C GLU A 219 9.82 -8.49 13.83
N VAL A 220 9.97 -8.30 15.11
CA VAL A 220 9.78 -9.34 16.12
C VAL A 220 8.95 -8.80 17.27
N GLU A 221 8.05 -9.64 17.79
CA GLU A 221 7.17 -9.32 18.90
C GLU A 221 7.43 -10.24 20.10
N ASP A 222 7.49 -9.65 21.29
CA ASP A 222 7.58 -10.40 22.56
C ASP A 222 6.22 -11.01 22.89
N PRO A 223 6.08 -12.34 22.90
CA PRO A 223 4.81 -13.01 23.15
C PRO A 223 4.22 -12.80 24.55
N GLN A 224 4.96 -12.14 25.46
CA GLN A 224 4.52 -11.91 26.84
C GLN A 224 4.14 -10.45 27.12
N SER A 225 4.65 -9.50 26.35
CA SER A 225 4.50 -8.08 26.66
C SER A 225 4.08 -7.22 25.48
N GLU A 226 3.77 -7.82 24.34
CA GLU A 226 3.37 -7.12 23.09
C GLU A 226 4.39 -6.01 22.69
N ARG A 227 5.66 -6.21 23.04
CA ARG A 227 6.74 -5.28 22.68
C ARG A 227 7.32 -5.69 21.34
N GLU A 228 7.34 -4.75 20.44
CA GLU A 228 7.92 -4.91 19.11
C GLU A 228 9.37 -4.41 19.06
N ALA A 229 10.15 -4.99 18.17
CA ALA A 229 11.49 -4.53 17.83
C ALA A 229 11.83 -4.91 16.38
N THR A 230 12.49 -3.96 15.68
CA THR A 230 13.11 -4.25 14.38
C THR A 230 14.60 -4.54 14.57
N VAL A 231 15.10 -5.65 14.01
CA VAL A 231 16.45 -6.17 14.21
C VAL A 231 17.13 -6.50 12.86
#